data_f6f05f503165a76990fbffa80ace274d
#
_entry.id   f6f05f503165a76990fbffa80ace274d
#
_cell.length_a   1.000
_cell.length_b   1.000
_cell.length_c   1.000
_cell.angle_alpha   90.00
_cell.angle_beta   90.00
_cell.angle_gamma   90.00
#
_symmetry.space_group_name_H-M   'P 1'
#
loop_
_entity.id
_entity.type
_entity.pdbx_description
1 polymer ?
#
loop_
_entity_poly.entity_id
_entity_poly.type
_entity_poly.pdbx_seq_one_letter_code
_entity_poly.pdbx_strand_id
1 'polypeptide(L)'
;MKQIVTILLLLFISSHLFGDNHKGEIPYKWKTSAGEVWMGFGDKDTHPNYHGQVENGEPSGLGVIYYPNGNMYIGEWKDGKRNGQGTYTFQEGSKYEGEWKDGKYNGQGTYTLIDGNRFDGEWKDGKPWNIAIADKNGNIIRKWDNGVEQTETP
;
A
#
# COMPACT_ATOMS: atom_id res chain seq x y z
N MET A 1 -8.93 -22.46 0.62
CA MET A 1 -9.86 -21.61 1.36
C MET A 1 -9.08 -20.51 2.11
N LYS A 2 -8.45 -19.55 1.38
CA LYS A 2 -7.69 -18.43 1.98
C LYS A 2 -7.94 -17.11 1.25
N GLN A 3 -9.11 -16.93 0.62
CA GLN A 3 -9.35 -15.77 -0.26
C GLN A 3 -10.49 -14.85 0.15
N ILE A 4 -11.03 -14.93 1.37
CA ILE A 4 -12.24 -14.16 1.71
C ILE A 4 -11.99 -13.09 2.79
N VAL A 5 -10.76 -12.93 3.29
CA VAL A 5 -10.50 -11.99 4.40
C VAL A 5 -10.29 -10.55 3.92
N THR A 6 -9.92 -10.32 2.66
CA THR A 6 -9.49 -8.98 2.20
C THR A 6 -10.66 -8.05 1.85
N ILE A 7 -11.85 -8.58 1.54
CA ILE A 7 -12.99 -7.75 1.10
C ILE A 7 -13.87 -7.27 2.27
N LEU A 8 -13.83 -7.95 3.41
CA LEU A 8 -14.66 -7.58 4.57
C LEU A 8 -14.08 -6.45 5.43
N LEU A 9 -12.82 -6.08 5.23
CA LEU A 9 -12.19 -4.99 5.99
C LEU A 9 -12.64 -3.59 5.55
N LEU A 10 -13.19 -3.46 4.35
CA LEU A 10 -13.64 -2.17 3.79
C LEU A 10 -14.97 -1.65 4.37
N LEU A 11 -15.75 -2.48 5.06
CA LEU A 11 -17.08 -2.10 5.56
C LEU A 11 -17.14 -1.78 7.06
N PHE A 12 -16.06 -1.95 7.81
CA PHE A 12 -16.03 -1.69 9.25
C PHE A 12 -15.18 -0.48 9.67
N ILE A 13 -14.79 0.40 8.74
CA ILE A 13 -14.30 1.74 9.11
C ILE A 13 -15.51 2.66 9.34
N SER A 14 -16.50 2.18 10.06
CA SER A 14 -17.51 3.05 10.66
C SER A 14 -17.03 3.43 12.06
N SER A 15 -17.05 4.70 12.33
CA SER A 15 -17.03 5.50 13.56
C SER A 15 -16.58 4.92 14.94
N HIS A 16 -16.25 3.65 15.06
CA HIS A 16 -15.89 3.00 16.33
C HIS A 16 -14.40 2.60 16.46
N LEU A 17 -13.58 2.82 15.41
CA LEU A 17 -12.16 2.47 15.41
C LEU A 17 -11.24 3.60 15.87
N PHE A 18 -11.80 4.78 16.11
CA PHE A 18 -11.07 5.89 16.67
C PHE A 18 -11.22 5.84 18.19
N GLY A 19 -10.35 5.08 18.84
CA GLY A 19 -10.22 5.13 20.29
C GLY A 19 -10.00 6.57 20.78
N ASP A 20 -10.65 6.94 21.86
CA ASP A 20 -10.87 8.28 22.46
C ASP A 20 -9.61 9.12 22.78
N ASN A 21 -8.44 8.86 22.25
CA ASN A 21 -7.20 9.57 22.62
C ASN A 21 -6.66 10.56 21.58
N HIS A 22 -7.30 10.72 20.44
CA HIS A 22 -6.90 11.74 19.46
C HIS A 22 -8.07 12.68 19.19
N LYS A 23 -8.06 13.85 19.80
CA LYS A 23 -8.90 14.99 19.48
C LYS A 23 -8.71 15.39 18.02
N GLY A 24 -9.41 14.74 17.10
CA GLY A 24 -9.75 15.27 15.78
C GLY A 24 -8.62 15.71 14.85
N GLU A 25 -7.37 15.45 15.19
CA GLU A 25 -6.26 15.86 14.33
C GLU A 25 -5.97 14.77 13.29
N ILE A 26 -6.25 15.09 12.04
CA ILE A 26 -5.86 14.26 10.88
C ILE A 26 -4.36 14.49 10.67
N PRO A 27 -3.48 13.48 10.78
CA PRO A 27 -2.08 13.67 10.47
C PRO A 27 -1.86 13.91 8.98
N TYR A 28 -1.07 14.94 8.67
CA TYR A 28 -0.61 15.25 7.34
C TYR A 28 0.87 14.92 7.20
N LYS A 29 1.25 14.38 6.05
CA LYS A 29 2.64 14.06 5.77
C LYS A 29 3.33 15.23 5.09
N TRP A 30 4.39 15.74 5.71
CA TRP A 30 5.18 16.86 5.22
C TRP A 30 6.54 16.39 4.75
N LYS A 31 7.00 16.97 3.63
CA LYS A 31 8.37 16.77 3.15
C LYS A 31 9.23 17.95 3.60
N THR A 32 10.29 17.66 4.35
CA THR A 32 11.24 18.66 4.87
C THR A 32 12.64 18.36 4.34
N SER A 33 13.59 19.26 4.59
CA SER A 33 15.00 19.04 4.27
C SER A 33 15.62 17.88 5.08
N ALA A 34 15.03 17.56 6.23
CA ALA A 34 15.47 16.43 7.09
C ALA A 34 14.76 15.09 6.77
N GLY A 35 13.78 15.09 5.84
CA GLY A 35 12.99 13.93 5.47
C GLY A 35 11.50 14.17 5.58
N GLU A 36 10.72 13.08 5.62
CA GLU A 36 9.27 13.13 5.78
C GLU A 36 8.92 13.14 7.28
N VAL A 37 7.96 13.98 7.66
CA VAL A 37 7.46 14.11 9.04
C VAL A 37 5.93 14.13 9.04
N TRP A 38 5.32 13.73 10.17
CA TRP A 38 3.87 13.79 10.37
C TRP A 38 3.52 14.99 11.25
N MET A 39 2.48 15.74 10.88
CA MET A 39 2.00 16.91 11.61
C MET A 39 0.48 16.90 11.69
N GLY A 40 -0.09 17.37 12.80
CA GLY A 40 -1.53 17.49 13.01
C GLY A 40 -2.22 18.58 12.18
N PHE A 41 -1.50 19.26 11.27
CA PHE A 41 -2.03 20.28 10.40
C PHE A 41 -1.47 20.16 8.99
N GLY A 42 -2.25 20.56 8.00
CA GLY A 42 -1.88 20.53 6.59
C GLY A 42 -3.07 20.91 5.70
N ASP A 43 -2.84 20.91 4.42
CA ASP A 43 -3.86 21.14 3.41
C ASP A 43 -4.02 19.85 2.57
N LYS A 44 -5.22 19.30 2.54
CA LYS A 44 -5.55 18.04 1.84
C LYS A 44 -5.25 18.07 0.33
N ASP A 45 -5.21 19.28 -0.26
CA ASP A 45 -4.97 19.45 -1.69
C ASP A 45 -3.47 19.47 -2.03
N THR A 46 -2.62 19.67 -1.02
CA THR A 46 -1.16 19.78 -1.19
C THR A 46 -0.35 18.78 -0.36
N HIS A 47 -0.96 18.20 0.69
CA HIS A 47 -0.29 17.26 1.58
C HIS A 47 -1.06 15.94 1.69
N PRO A 48 -0.37 14.80 1.66
CA PRO A 48 -1.02 13.54 1.97
C PRO A 48 -1.65 13.59 3.36
N ASN A 49 -2.91 13.14 3.47
CA ASN A 49 -3.65 13.11 4.72
C ASN A 49 -3.98 11.68 5.12
N TYR A 50 -3.85 11.39 6.41
CA TYR A 50 -4.01 10.05 6.97
C TYR A 50 -5.22 9.98 7.89
N HIS A 51 -5.97 8.90 7.78
CA HIS A 51 -7.09 8.56 8.65
C HIS A 51 -6.88 7.14 9.19
N GLY A 52 -6.69 7.00 10.48
CA GLY A 52 -6.46 5.69 11.09
C GLY A 52 -5.90 5.79 12.50
N GLN A 53 -5.35 4.70 12.96
CA GLN A 53 -4.73 4.62 14.28
C GLN A 53 -3.40 5.39 14.28
N VAL A 54 -3.17 6.14 15.35
CA VAL A 54 -1.97 6.97 15.54
C VAL A 54 -1.36 6.65 16.90
N GLU A 55 -0.05 6.48 16.93
CA GLU A 55 0.72 6.32 18.15
C GLU A 55 1.92 7.27 18.12
N ASN A 56 2.15 8.00 19.21
CA ASN A 56 3.21 9.01 19.32
C ASN A 56 3.22 10.05 18.17
N GLY A 57 2.05 10.40 17.61
CA GLY A 57 1.90 11.37 16.52
C GLY A 57 2.16 10.78 15.12
N GLU A 58 2.40 9.49 14.99
CA GLU A 58 2.65 8.81 13.73
C GLU A 58 1.63 7.71 13.43
N PRO A 59 1.30 7.44 12.15
CA PRO A 59 0.48 6.30 11.76
C PRO A 59 0.98 4.98 12.34
N SER A 60 0.08 4.26 13.00
CA SER A 60 0.34 2.94 13.59
C SER A 60 -0.94 2.09 13.53
N GLY A 61 -0.84 0.78 13.33
CA GLY A 61 -2.01 -0.08 13.18
C GLY A 61 -2.72 0.09 11.83
N LEU A 62 -4.04 0.09 11.79
CA LEU A 62 -4.82 0.19 10.54
C LEU A 62 -5.13 1.64 10.17
N GLY A 63 -5.00 1.96 8.88
CA GLY A 63 -5.36 3.27 8.38
C GLY A 63 -5.31 3.44 6.88
N VAL A 64 -5.80 4.60 6.44
CA VAL A 64 -5.86 5.04 5.04
C VAL A 64 -5.09 6.34 4.90
N ILE A 65 -4.30 6.46 3.84
CA ILE A 65 -3.72 7.74 3.42
C ILE A 65 -4.22 8.09 2.02
N TYR A 66 -4.60 9.34 1.85
CA TYR A 66 -4.94 9.94 0.56
C TYR A 66 -3.82 10.88 0.14
N TYR A 67 -3.37 10.74 -1.10
CA TYR A 67 -2.34 11.59 -1.69
C TYR A 67 -2.97 12.65 -2.59
N PRO A 68 -2.42 13.86 -2.66
CA PRO A 68 -2.94 14.93 -3.53
C PRO A 68 -3.02 14.56 -5.00
N ASN A 69 -2.19 13.63 -5.45
CA ASN A 69 -2.20 13.12 -6.83
C ASN A 69 -3.28 12.06 -7.10
N GLY A 70 -4.21 11.83 -6.17
CA GLY A 70 -5.29 10.86 -6.33
C GLY A 70 -4.93 9.41 -5.97
N ASN A 71 -3.69 9.13 -5.61
CA ASN A 71 -3.31 7.81 -5.11
C ASN A 71 -3.86 7.60 -3.70
N MET A 72 -4.00 6.34 -3.30
CA MET A 72 -4.47 5.95 -1.97
C MET A 72 -3.73 4.69 -1.49
N TYR A 73 -3.47 4.64 -0.19
CA TYR A 73 -3.09 3.38 0.45
C TYR A 73 -4.03 3.09 1.61
N ILE A 74 -4.46 1.85 1.73
CA ILE A 74 -5.19 1.31 2.87
C ILE A 74 -4.48 0.07 3.37
N GLY A 75 -4.21 -0.02 4.68
CA GLY A 75 -3.52 -1.18 5.24
C GLY A 75 -2.91 -0.90 6.59
N GLU A 76 -1.93 -1.73 6.92
CA GLU A 76 -1.21 -1.68 8.18
C GLU A 76 -0.06 -0.67 8.14
N TRP A 77 0.17 -0.07 9.31
CA TRP A 77 1.18 0.96 9.53
C TRP A 77 2.00 0.64 10.77
N LYS A 78 3.25 1.02 10.73
CA LYS A 78 4.16 0.97 11.87
C LYS A 78 5.16 2.12 11.78
N ASP A 79 5.30 2.89 12.87
CA ASP A 79 6.26 3.99 12.97
C ASP A 79 6.18 4.94 11.76
N GLY A 80 4.96 5.37 11.40
CA GLY A 80 4.68 6.28 10.28
C GLY A 80 4.89 5.69 8.88
N LYS A 81 5.15 4.40 8.75
CA LYS A 81 5.43 3.72 7.48
C LYS A 81 4.41 2.62 7.20
N ARG A 82 4.12 2.39 5.91
CA ARG A 82 3.34 1.23 5.46
C ARG A 82 4.11 -0.04 5.83
N ASN A 83 3.46 -0.95 6.56
CA ASN A 83 4.08 -2.16 7.09
C ASN A 83 3.00 -3.22 7.31
N GLY A 84 3.23 -4.50 6.99
CA GLY A 84 2.21 -5.54 7.05
C GLY A 84 1.37 -5.62 5.77
N GLN A 85 0.10 -5.96 5.86
CA GLN A 85 -0.79 -6.11 4.70
C GLN A 85 -1.39 -4.76 4.27
N GLY A 86 -1.47 -4.54 2.95
CA GLY A 86 -2.12 -3.34 2.45
C GLY A 86 -2.28 -3.28 0.95
N THR A 87 -3.15 -2.37 0.53
CA THR A 87 -3.45 -2.09 -0.88
C THR A 87 -3.06 -0.65 -1.21
N TYR A 88 -2.26 -0.47 -2.22
CA TYR A 88 -1.97 0.82 -2.83
C TYR A 88 -2.68 0.92 -4.17
N THR A 89 -3.52 1.93 -4.32
CA THR A 89 -4.26 2.20 -5.57
C THR A 89 -3.70 3.47 -6.18
N PHE A 90 -3.30 3.38 -7.43
CA PHE A 90 -2.87 4.51 -8.24
C PHE A 90 -4.09 5.21 -8.84
N GLN A 91 -3.98 6.51 -9.09
CA GLN A 91 -5.06 7.31 -9.67
C GLN A 91 -5.57 6.75 -11.00
N GLU A 92 -4.67 6.20 -11.83
CA GLU A 92 -4.99 5.61 -13.12
C GLU A 92 -5.69 4.24 -13.03
N GLY A 93 -5.79 3.66 -11.81
CA GLY A 93 -6.50 2.41 -11.57
C GLY A 93 -5.63 1.16 -11.39
N SER A 94 -4.33 1.24 -11.63
CA SER A 94 -3.42 0.16 -11.25
C SER A 94 -3.39 0.01 -9.73
N LYS A 95 -3.07 -1.18 -9.22
CA LYS A 95 -2.99 -1.41 -7.78
C LYS A 95 -1.95 -2.45 -7.39
N TYR A 96 -1.40 -2.29 -6.19
CA TYR A 96 -0.63 -3.34 -5.50
C TYR A 96 -1.40 -3.79 -4.26
N GLU A 97 -1.52 -5.10 -4.10
CA GLU A 97 -2.15 -5.76 -2.95
C GLU A 97 -1.16 -6.79 -2.39
N GLY A 98 -0.75 -6.65 -1.14
CA GLY A 98 0.21 -7.58 -0.55
C GLY A 98 0.93 -7.04 0.66
N GLU A 99 2.09 -7.63 0.90
CA GLU A 99 2.94 -7.31 2.05
C GLU A 99 3.79 -6.06 1.81
N TRP A 100 3.98 -5.31 2.89
CA TRP A 100 4.75 -4.09 2.93
C TRP A 100 5.77 -4.13 4.05
N LYS A 101 6.92 -3.56 3.82
CA LYS A 101 7.94 -3.33 4.84
C LYS A 101 8.62 -2.00 4.61
N ASP A 102 8.66 -1.16 5.65
CA ASP A 102 9.31 0.16 5.62
C ASP A 102 8.88 1.04 4.42
N GLY A 103 7.58 0.97 4.05
CA GLY A 103 6.98 1.73 2.96
C GLY A 103 7.19 1.14 1.55
N LYS A 104 7.79 -0.05 1.43
CA LYS A 104 8.08 -0.73 0.16
C LYS A 104 7.29 -2.03 0.04
N TYR A 105 7.01 -2.46 -1.20
CA TYR A 105 6.54 -3.82 -1.49
C TYR A 105 7.57 -4.83 -0.98
N ASN A 106 7.12 -5.82 -0.23
CA ASN A 106 8.01 -6.84 0.35
C ASN A 106 7.18 -8.08 0.68
N GLY A 107 7.75 -9.30 0.47
CA GLY A 107 6.99 -10.52 0.66
C GLY A 107 6.00 -10.80 -0.48
N GLN A 108 4.90 -11.50 -0.19
CA GLN A 108 3.92 -11.89 -1.20
C GLN A 108 3.01 -10.73 -1.60
N GLY A 109 2.78 -10.58 -2.89
CA GLY A 109 1.89 -9.54 -3.39
C GLY A 109 1.57 -9.65 -4.88
N THR A 110 0.51 -8.96 -5.26
CA THR A 110 0.03 -8.84 -6.63
C THR A 110 0.01 -7.38 -7.04
N TYR A 111 0.70 -7.04 -8.12
CA TYR A 111 0.54 -5.77 -8.79
C TYR A 111 -0.32 -5.96 -10.03
N THR A 112 -1.46 -5.29 -10.09
CA THR A 112 -2.39 -5.34 -11.23
C THR A 112 -2.31 -4.05 -12.01
N LEU A 113 -2.00 -4.14 -13.29
CA LEU A 113 -2.02 -3.01 -14.22
C LEU A 113 -3.44 -2.69 -14.67
N ILE A 114 -3.64 -1.47 -15.17
CA ILE A 114 -4.93 -1.01 -15.71
C ILE A 114 -5.43 -1.87 -16.89
N ASP A 115 -4.54 -2.49 -17.65
CA ASP A 115 -4.85 -3.38 -18.78
C ASP A 115 -5.25 -4.79 -18.34
N GLY A 116 -5.18 -5.08 -17.02
CA GLY A 116 -5.50 -6.35 -16.41
C GLY A 116 -4.33 -7.33 -16.33
N ASN A 117 -3.15 -6.97 -16.79
CA ASN A 117 -1.95 -7.78 -16.58
C ASN A 117 -1.57 -7.77 -15.09
N ARG A 118 -1.05 -8.90 -14.60
CA ARG A 118 -0.76 -9.10 -13.18
C ARG A 118 0.66 -9.60 -12.96
N PHE A 119 1.27 -9.08 -11.92
CA PHE A 119 2.58 -9.47 -11.40
C PHE A 119 2.35 -10.15 -10.05
N ASP A 120 2.31 -11.47 -10.04
CA ASP A 120 2.01 -12.26 -8.86
C ASP A 120 3.27 -12.92 -8.31
N GLY A 121 3.53 -12.77 -7.01
CA GLY A 121 4.60 -13.50 -6.34
C GLY A 121 5.34 -12.70 -5.27
N GLU A 122 6.64 -12.96 -5.14
CA GLU A 122 7.49 -12.39 -4.10
C GLU A 122 8.14 -11.08 -4.55
N TRP A 123 8.04 -10.08 -3.69
CA TRP A 123 8.64 -8.75 -3.85
C TRP A 123 9.73 -8.54 -2.80
N LYS A 124 10.78 -7.82 -3.16
CA LYS A 124 11.88 -7.49 -2.26
C LYS A 124 12.31 -6.04 -2.46
N ASP A 125 12.24 -5.24 -1.40
CA ASP A 125 12.62 -3.82 -1.40
C ASP A 125 11.98 -2.99 -2.51
N GLY A 126 10.71 -3.28 -2.85
CA GLY A 126 9.94 -2.61 -3.88
C GLY A 126 10.15 -3.13 -5.30
N LYS A 127 10.91 -4.22 -5.47
CA LYS A 127 11.23 -4.80 -6.78
C LYS A 127 10.69 -6.22 -6.91
N PRO A 128 10.33 -6.66 -8.15
CA PRO A 128 10.06 -8.06 -8.42
C PRO A 128 11.23 -8.94 -8.00
N TRP A 129 10.95 -10.04 -7.29
CA TRP A 129 11.98 -10.99 -6.87
C TRP A 129 11.72 -12.37 -7.48
N ASN A 130 10.65 -13.03 -7.10
CA ASN A 130 10.17 -14.28 -7.69
C ASN A 130 8.73 -14.03 -8.16
N ILE A 131 8.56 -13.57 -9.39
CA ILE A 131 7.30 -13.07 -9.92
C ILE A 131 6.92 -13.84 -11.19
N ALA A 132 5.65 -14.23 -11.29
CA ALA A 132 5.02 -14.57 -12.55
C ALA A 132 4.19 -13.40 -13.06
N ILE A 133 4.38 -13.02 -14.32
CA ILE A 133 3.51 -12.06 -15.00
C ILE A 133 2.50 -12.83 -15.83
N ALA A 134 1.22 -12.60 -15.54
CA ALA A 134 0.10 -13.13 -16.31
C ALA A 134 -0.59 -12.01 -17.10
N ASP A 135 -1.07 -12.31 -18.27
CA ASP A 135 -2.00 -11.47 -19.03
C ASP A 135 -3.38 -11.45 -18.36
N LYS A 136 -4.29 -10.63 -18.85
CA LYS A 136 -5.67 -10.53 -18.36
C LYS A 136 -6.48 -11.84 -18.45
N ASN A 137 -6.03 -12.80 -19.24
CA ASN A 137 -6.66 -14.12 -19.40
C ASN A 137 -6.03 -15.17 -18.46
N GLY A 138 -4.96 -14.80 -17.75
CA GLY A 138 -4.23 -15.68 -16.82
C GLY A 138 -3.09 -16.46 -17.47
N ASN A 139 -2.73 -16.20 -18.74
CA ASN A 139 -1.59 -16.84 -19.38
C ASN A 139 -0.30 -16.22 -18.85
N ILE A 140 0.65 -17.04 -18.41
CA ILE A 140 1.98 -16.56 -18.00
C ILE A 140 2.76 -16.11 -19.22
N ILE A 141 3.18 -14.84 -19.21
CA ILE A 141 3.90 -14.20 -20.32
C ILE A 141 5.36 -13.90 -19.98
N ARG A 142 5.70 -13.80 -18.69
CA ARG A 142 7.08 -13.58 -18.20
C ARG A 142 7.24 -14.09 -16.77
N LYS A 143 8.50 -14.27 -16.37
CA LYS A 143 8.86 -14.63 -14.99
C LYS A 143 10.11 -13.89 -14.54
N TRP A 144 10.20 -13.61 -13.24
CA TRP A 144 11.41 -13.23 -12.52
C TRP A 144 11.79 -14.37 -11.58
N ASP A 145 13.08 -14.67 -11.53
CA ASP A 145 13.68 -15.59 -10.57
C ASP A 145 14.87 -14.90 -9.91
N ASN A 146 14.86 -14.79 -8.58
CA ASN A 146 15.88 -14.10 -7.79
C ASN A 146 16.19 -12.67 -8.29
N GLY A 147 15.16 -11.94 -8.71
CA GLY A 147 15.26 -10.56 -9.20
C GLY A 147 15.77 -10.42 -10.64
N VAL A 148 15.93 -11.53 -11.36
CA VAL A 148 16.37 -11.54 -12.76
C VAL A 148 15.21 -11.96 -13.65
N GLU A 149 14.92 -11.15 -14.67
CA GLU A 149 13.91 -11.49 -15.68
C GLU A 149 14.37 -12.70 -16.48
N GLN A 150 13.51 -13.72 -16.55
CA GLN A 150 13.76 -14.91 -17.35
C GLN A 150 13.27 -14.63 -18.78
N THR A 151 14.21 -14.59 -19.73
CA THR A 151 13.87 -14.60 -21.14
C THR A 151 13.54 -16.04 -21.51
N GLU A 152 12.32 -16.30 -22.00
CA GLU A 152 12.05 -17.60 -22.63
C GLU A 152 13.00 -17.73 -23.82
N THR A 153 13.91 -18.70 -23.75
CA THR A 153 14.64 -19.14 -24.95
C THR A 153 13.62 -19.86 -25.84
N PRO A 154 13.48 -19.46 -27.10
CA PRO A 154 12.52 -20.07 -28.02
C PRO A 154 12.78 -21.57 -28.21
#